data_6509e2fc41077a139da19f1ccc33d546
#
_entry.id   6509e2fc41077a139da19f1ccc33d546
#
_cell.length_a   1.000
_cell.length_b   1.000
_cell.length_c   1.000
_cell.angle_alpha   90.00
_cell.angle_beta   90.00
_cell.angle_gamma   90.00
#
_symmetry.space_group_name_H-M   'P 1'
#
loop_
_entity.id
_entity.type
_entity.pdbx_description
1 polymer ?
#
loop_
_entity_poly.entity_id
_entity_poly.type
_entity_poly.pdbx_seq_one_letter_code
_entity_poly.pdbx_strand_id
1 'polypeptide(L)'
;MLNPGFPLIFAALLCFFFKSRKIRYLFTFGALIISLVLMLTLPRNKILAAASFLDMELILNYISLSSRNIGIIFSLFALLVLIYGYRLLSLASLNLLNIFVGSSIAILFVGDFISFFFFWELITVAAFFLVYDKMKEKLRYIAEYYIIIHVLGGLSLLFGIILNYNYTGNIILTPPEAGLVFFIFGIAIKIGFLGFHAWIPKTYAAIPFQLAVLMAAYTSKVGVYALYRIVELETNLIAYLGLLNALGGILLAIFHSHLRIIISYSIISQIGYMLVGIGLTNNIAVTGGIFHLINHILYKGLLFMMAGTIFYSTGFENLTDLGNLWKKTPVTFLAGIIATLSIAGFPFFNGYLSKALIKAGLDSQLLYYGLQLAGVGTSLIFIKVLYFAFLCKNNNPDIIKIPPLSMRLGMLLISAFMMLTAWNPAGIERLFQITPAVDYFSGSSIFSGIMPFLIALLLFPLLKKYISPHPEKVFQRDFFMKLGYSFINLDKKISRIHSGDLIRYLSWSLLALLILLMVFLLAG
;
A
#
# COMPACT_ATOMS: atom_id res chain seq x y z
N MET A 1 7.89 3.12 -27.45
CA MET A 1 8.06 1.85 -26.69
C MET A 1 6.98 1.78 -25.60
N LEU A 2 6.43 0.61 -25.37
CA LEU A 2 5.27 0.45 -24.46
C LEU A 2 5.61 0.77 -23.00
N ASN A 3 4.67 1.42 -22.29
CA ASN A 3 4.73 1.55 -20.84
C ASN A 3 4.69 0.16 -20.18
N PRO A 4 5.55 -0.12 -19.18
CA PRO A 4 5.65 -1.43 -18.53
C PRO A 4 4.36 -1.94 -17.87
N GLY A 5 3.38 -1.09 -17.58
CA GLY A 5 2.07 -1.51 -17.06
C GLY A 5 1.10 -2.02 -18.13
N PHE A 6 1.28 -1.65 -19.39
CA PHE A 6 0.36 -2.00 -20.47
C PHE A 6 0.22 -3.51 -20.74
N PRO A 7 1.28 -4.33 -20.67
CA PRO A 7 1.12 -5.78 -20.86
C PRO A 7 0.05 -6.39 -19.96
N LEU A 8 -0.06 -5.94 -18.71
CA LEU A 8 -1.09 -6.42 -17.78
C LEU A 8 -2.49 -5.92 -18.15
N ILE A 9 -2.62 -4.66 -18.55
CA ILE A 9 -3.91 -4.09 -18.98
C ILE A 9 -4.39 -4.84 -20.24
N PHE A 10 -3.51 -5.12 -21.20
CA PHE A 10 -3.83 -5.96 -22.35
C PHE A 10 -4.16 -7.40 -21.97
N ALA A 11 -3.45 -7.99 -21.00
CA ALA A 11 -3.79 -9.31 -20.50
C ALA A 11 -5.18 -9.36 -19.88
N ALA A 12 -5.64 -8.29 -19.22
CA ALA A 12 -7.01 -8.21 -18.71
C ALA A 12 -8.05 -8.27 -19.84
N LEU A 13 -7.81 -7.55 -20.94
CA LEU A 13 -8.67 -7.58 -22.13
C LEU A 13 -8.68 -8.98 -22.76
N LEU A 14 -7.51 -9.59 -22.97
CA LEU A 14 -7.41 -10.95 -23.51
C LEU A 14 -8.09 -11.97 -22.59
N CYS A 15 -7.86 -11.89 -21.30
CA CYS A 15 -8.46 -12.79 -20.32
C CYS A 15 -10.00 -12.74 -20.32
N PHE A 16 -10.62 -11.67 -20.79
CA PHE A 16 -12.07 -11.59 -20.89
C PHE A 16 -12.65 -12.65 -21.83
N PHE A 17 -11.94 -12.99 -22.91
CA PHE A 17 -12.38 -13.96 -23.91
C PHE A 17 -12.18 -15.42 -23.50
N PHE A 18 -11.43 -15.72 -22.44
CA PHE A 18 -11.13 -17.09 -22.03
C PHE A 18 -11.79 -17.44 -20.71
N LYS A 19 -12.51 -18.57 -20.65
CA LYS A 19 -13.11 -19.11 -19.42
C LYS A 19 -12.13 -20.00 -18.61
N SER A 20 -11.05 -20.47 -19.25
CA SER A 20 -10.07 -21.35 -18.61
C SER A 20 -9.19 -20.61 -17.60
N ARG A 21 -9.18 -21.06 -16.35
CA ARG A 21 -8.31 -20.52 -15.30
C ARG A 21 -6.83 -20.62 -15.70
N LYS A 22 -6.39 -21.75 -16.24
CA LYS A 22 -4.99 -21.98 -16.63
C LYS A 22 -4.54 -20.95 -17.69
N ILE A 23 -5.38 -20.69 -18.69
CA ILE A 23 -5.09 -19.73 -19.76
C ILE A 23 -4.97 -18.31 -19.17
N ARG A 24 -5.91 -17.88 -18.32
CA ARG A 24 -5.85 -16.57 -17.69
C ARG A 24 -4.61 -16.39 -16.81
N TYR A 25 -4.24 -17.41 -16.02
CA TYR A 25 -3.00 -17.38 -15.25
C TYR A 25 -1.77 -17.30 -16.15
N LEU A 26 -1.74 -18.01 -17.29
CA LEU A 26 -0.65 -17.95 -18.27
C LEU A 26 -0.51 -16.54 -18.85
N PHE A 27 -1.59 -15.90 -19.28
CA PHE A 27 -1.57 -14.52 -19.78
C PHE A 27 -1.11 -13.53 -18.71
N THR A 28 -1.62 -13.64 -17.48
CA THR A 28 -1.22 -12.76 -16.37
C THR A 28 0.27 -12.94 -16.03
N PHE A 29 0.73 -14.18 -15.95
CA PHE A 29 2.14 -14.50 -15.67
C PHE A 29 3.04 -13.99 -16.81
N GLY A 30 2.69 -14.26 -18.06
CA GLY A 30 3.43 -13.78 -19.24
C GLY A 30 3.49 -12.25 -19.29
N ALA A 31 2.39 -11.56 -18.99
CA ALA A 31 2.34 -10.10 -18.94
C ALA A 31 3.25 -9.52 -17.85
N LEU A 32 3.33 -10.15 -16.67
CA LEU A 32 4.25 -9.75 -15.60
C LEU A 32 5.71 -9.94 -16.00
N ILE A 33 6.04 -11.04 -16.68
CA ILE A 33 7.41 -11.27 -17.20
C ILE A 33 7.74 -10.23 -18.27
N ILE A 34 6.85 -9.94 -19.20
CA ILE A 34 7.07 -8.89 -20.21
C ILE A 34 7.28 -7.53 -19.53
N SER A 35 6.47 -7.19 -18.52
CA SER A 35 6.64 -5.96 -17.73
C SER A 35 8.03 -5.89 -17.10
N LEU A 36 8.50 -6.98 -16.48
CA LEU A 36 9.84 -7.06 -15.88
C LEU A 36 10.95 -6.90 -16.94
N VAL A 37 10.83 -7.57 -18.08
CA VAL A 37 11.81 -7.45 -19.18
C VAL A 37 11.87 -6.01 -19.67
N LEU A 38 10.73 -5.36 -19.90
CA LEU A 38 10.69 -3.95 -20.31
C LEU A 38 11.40 -3.03 -19.29
N MET A 39 11.17 -3.21 -17.98
CA MET A 39 11.84 -2.42 -16.95
C MET A 39 13.35 -2.64 -16.88
N LEU A 40 13.82 -3.86 -17.18
CA LEU A 40 15.22 -4.20 -17.14
C LEU A 40 16.00 -3.76 -18.39
N THR A 41 15.36 -3.75 -19.56
CA THR A 41 16.00 -3.51 -20.86
C THR A 41 15.86 -2.09 -21.38
N LEU A 42 14.78 -1.38 -21.03
CA LEU A 42 14.54 -0.03 -21.52
C LEU A 42 15.51 0.99 -20.91
N PRO A 43 15.98 1.98 -21.69
CA PRO A 43 16.88 3.01 -21.22
C PRO A 43 16.19 3.93 -20.20
N ARG A 44 16.98 4.49 -19.27
CA ARG A 44 16.51 5.42 -18.23
C ARG A 44 16.66 6.87 -18.65
N ASN A 45 15.89 7.76 -18.00
CA ASN A 45 15.95 9.21 -18.15
C ASN A 45 15.75 9.68 -19.60
N LYS A 46 14.90 8.98 -20.33
CA LYS A 46 14.48 9.33 -21.70
C LYS A 46 12.98 9.14 -21.83
N ILE A 47 12.36 10.02 -22.62
CA ILE A 47 10.97 9.83 -23.06
C ILE A 47 10.97 8.73 -24.12
N LEU A 48 10.28 7.64 -23.87
CA LEU A 48 10.27 6.44 -24.73
C LEU A 48 8.96 6.29 -25.51
N ALA A 49 7.90 6.93 -25.04
CA ALA A 49 6.62 6.98 -25.71
C ALA A 49 5.90 8.28 -25.36
N ALA A 50 5.43 8.96 -26.37
CA ALA A 50 4.55 10.12 -26.25
C ALA A 50 3.37 9.96 -27.24
N ALA A 51 2.27 10.64 -26.97
CA ALA A 51 1.09 10.71 -27.83
C ALA A 51 0.54 12.15 -27.80
N SER A 52 0.08 12.65 -28.94
CA SER A 52 -0.57 13.96 -29.00
C SER A 52 -2.07 13.81 -28.73
N PHE A 53 -2.60 14.64 -27.85
CA PHE A 53 -4.02 14.71 -27.53
C PHE A 53 -4.40 16.17 -27.25
N LEU A 54 -5.33 16.75 -28.02
CA LEU A 54 -5.78 18.15 -27.88
C LEU A 54 -4.59 19.16 -27.79
N ASP A 55 -3.65 19.07 -28.73
CA ASP A 55 -2.43 19.89 -28.79
C ASP A 55 -1.46 19.74 -27.60
N MET A 56 -1.74 18.81 -26.69
CA MET A 56 -0.88 18.44 -25.57
C MET A 56 -0.08 17.17 -25.88
N GLU A 57 1.19 17.14 -25.47
CA GLU A 57 2.05 15.96 -25.58
C GLU A 57 1.96 15.11 -24.29
N LEU A 58 1.26 13.98 -24.37
CA LEU A 58 1.16 13.01 -23.27
C LEU A 58 2.42 12.15 -23.22
N ILE A 59 3.14 12.14 -22.10
CA ILE A 59 4.34 11.34 -21.89
C ILE A 59 3.96 10.00 -21.27
N LEU A 60 3.74 9.00 -22.10
CA LEU A 60 3.25 7.69 -21.68
C LEU A 60 4.33 6.77 -21.10
N ASN A 61 5.61 7.01 -21.39
CA ASN A 61 6.70 6.21 -20.87
C ASN A 61 7.97 7.03 -20.64
N TYR A 62 8.28 7.28 -19.37
CA TYR A 62 9.50 7.89 -18.86
C TYR A 62 10.03 7.06 -17.69
N ILE A 63 11.21 6.48 -17.80
CA ILE A 63 11.78 5.57 -16.80
C ILE A 63 12.85 6.31 -15.97
N SER A 64 12.51 6.62 -14.71
CA SER A 64 13.48 7.04 -13.70
C SER A 64 14.04 5.83 -12.94
N LEU A 65 15.10 6.04 -12.15
CA LEU A 65 15.67 5.00 -11.30
C LEU A 65 14.65 4.51 -10.26
N SER A 66 13.96 5.44 -9.60
CA SER A 66 12.95 5.11 -8.56
C SER A 66 11.75 4.38 -9.15
N SER A 67 11.20 4.85 -10.29
CA SER A 67 10.08 4.20 -10.95
C SER A 67 10.41 2.77 -11.37
N ARG A 68 11.61 2.54 -11.93
CA ARG A 68 12.11 1.23 -12.32
C ARG A 68 12.19 0.28 -11.13
N ASN A 69 12.84 0.71 -10.04
CA ASN A 69 13.04 -0.14 -8.86
C ASN A 69 11.71 -0.52 -8.19
N ILE A 70 10.80 0.46 -8.03
CA ILE A 70 9.45 0.20 -7.48
C ILE A 70 8.65 -0.71 -8.42
N GLY A 71 8.68 -0.47 -9.72
CA GLY A 71 7.98 -1.27 -10.73
C GLY A 71 8.44 -2.73 -10.76
N ILE A 72 9.75 -2.98 -10.67
CA ILE A 72 10.31 -4.34 -10.55
C ILE A 72 9.72 -5.04 -9.32
N ILE A 73 9.73 -4.38 -8.16
CA ILE A 73 9.18 -4.96 -6.92
C ILE A 73 7.67 -5.17 -7.02
N PHE A 74 6.93 -4.25 -7.63
CA PHE A 74 5.51 -4.44 -7.91
C PHE A 74 5.28 -5.71 -8.74
N SER A 75 6.00 -5.89 -9.84
CA SER A 75 5.83 -7.06 -10.70
C SER A 75 6.24 -8.37 -10.02
N LEU A 76 7.37 -8.38 -9.30
CA LEU A 76 7.82 -9.55 -8.54
C LEU A 76 6.83 -9.90 -7.42
N PHE A 77 6.33 -8.91 -6.69
CA PHE A 77 5.32 -9.14 -5.65
C PHE A 77 4.02 -9.69 -6.23
N ALA A 78 3.55 -9.18 -7.38
CA ALA A 78 2.37 -9.71 -8.05
C ALA A 78 2.55 -11.19 -8.44
N LEU A 79 3.72 -11.59 -8.96
CA LEU A 79 4.03 -13.00 -9.26
C LEU A 79 3.93 -13.88 -8.01
N LEU A 80 4.46 -13.41 -6.88
CA LEU A 80 4.42 -14.16 -5.61
C LEU A 80 2.97 -14.27 -5.07
N VAL A 81 2.16 -13.24 -5.25
CA VAL A 81 0.73 -13.27 -4.90
C VAL A 81 -0.06 -14.19 -5.82
N LEU A 82 0.26 -14.26 -7.11
CA LEU A 82 -0.35 -15.24 -8.02
C LEU A 82 -0.07 -16.68 -7.58
N ILE A 83 1.15 -16.98 -7.12
CA ILE A 83 1.50 -18.30 -6.56
C ILE A 83 0.69 -18.56 -5.30
N TYR A 84 0.70 -17.63 -4.33
CA TYR A 84 -0.05 -17.75 -3.08
C TYR A 84 -1.55 -17.95 -3.32
N GLY A 85 -2.14 -17.15 -4.22
CA GLY A 85 -3.57 -17.12 -4.53
C GLY A 85 -4.04 -18.10 -5.62
N TYR A 86 -3.20 -18.99 -6.12
CA TYR A 86 -3.44 -19.80 -7.32
C TYR A 86 -4.82 -20.47 -7.39
N ARG A 87 -5.34 -21.00 -6.29
CA ARG A 87 -6.67 -21.65 -6.23
C ARG A 87 -7.74 -20.78 -5.56
N LEU A 88 -7.37 -19.62 -5.05
CA LEU A 88 -8.22 -18.78 -4.21
C LEU A 88 -8.83 -17.60 -5.00
N LEU A 89 -8.13 -17.09 -6.01
CA LEU A 89 -8.61 -15.98 -6.84
C LEU A 89 -9.71 -16.47 -7.80
N SER A 90 -10.83 -15.72 -7.86
CA SER A 90 -11.86 -15.94 -8.89
C SER A 90 -11.36 -15.47 -10.26
N LEU A 91 -12.03 -15.92 -11.34
CA LEU A 91 -11.68 -15.45 -12.69
C LEU A 91 -11.92 -13.94 -12.89
N ALA A 92 -12.97 -13.41 -12.26
CA ALA A 92 -13.25 -11.98 -12.28
C ALA A 92 -12.19 -11.20 -11.49
N SER A 93 -11.84 -11.68 -10.28
CA SER A 93 -10.78 -11.06 -9.49
C SER A 93 -9.42 -11.05 -10.20
N LEU A 94 -9.11 -12.09 -10.99
CA LEU A 94 -7.86 -12.15 -11.74
C LEU A 94 -7.81 -11.10 -12.86
N ASN A 95 -8.93 -10.83 -13.56
CA ASN A 95 -9.01 -9.77 -14.56
C ASN A 95 -8.86 -8.39 -13.94
N LEU A 96 -9.60 -8.14 -12.85
CA LEU A 96 -9.52 -6.86 -12.12
C LEU A 96 -8.11 -6.64 -11.53
N LEU A 97 -7.45 -7.72 -11.09
CA LEU A 97 -6.07 -7.69 -10.63
C LEU A 97 -5.12 -7.24 -11.74
N ASN A 98 -5.29 -7.73 -12.97
CA ASN A 98 -4.48 -7.30 -14.11
C ASN A 98 -4.64 -5.80 -14.39
N ILE A 99 -5.85 -5.26 -14.31
CA ILE A 99 -6.09 -3.81 -14.45
C ILE A 99 -5.46 -3.06 -13.28
N PHE A 100 -5.71 -3.50 -12.05
CA PHE A 100 -5.24 -2.85 -10.84
C PHE A 100 -3.71 -2.79 -10.75
N VAL A 101 -3.04 -3.93 -10.96
CA VAL A 101 -1.57 -4.02 -10.92
C VAL A 101 -0.96 -3.32 -12.14
N GLY A 102 -1.54 -3.53 -13.33
CA GLY A 102 -1.09 -2.88 -14.56
C GLY A 102 -1.13 -1.36 -14.47
N SER A 103 -2.23 -0.80 -13.96
CA SER A 103 -2.35 0.65 -13.72
C SER A 103 -1.41 1.15 -12.63
N SER A 104 -1.22 0.35 -11.55
CA SER A 104 -0.27 0.67 -10.48
C SER A 104 1.18 0.68 -10.96
N ILE A 105 1.52 -0.14 -11.95
CA ILE A 105 2.83 -0.11 -12.61
C ILE A 105 2.86 1.05 -13.60
N ALA A 106 1.83 1.23 -14.43
CA ALA A 106 1.81 2.25 -15.47
C ALA A 106 2.01 3.67 -14.92
N ILE A 107 1.37 4.01 -13.82
CA ILE A 107 1.47 5.34 -13.19
C ILE A 107 2.90 5.71 -12.77
N LEU A 108 3.78 4.71 -12.52
CA LEU A 108 5.18 4.94 -12.16
C LEU A 108 6.00 5.51 -13.32
N PHE A 109 5.55 5.28 -14.56
CA PHE A 109 6.31 5.55 -15.78
C PHE A 109 5.73 6.67 -16.63
N VAL A 110 4.65 7.30 -16.24
CA VAL A 110 4.12 8.49 -16.94
C VAL A 110 4.89 9.75 -16.56
N GLY A 111 4.97 10.69 -17.50
CA GLY A 111 5.71 11.93 -17.34
C GLY A 111 4.84 13.20 -17.39
N ASP A 112 3.51 13.06 -17.47
CA ASP A 112 2.56 14.15 -17.50
C ASP A 112 1.41 13.96 -16.50
N PHE A 113 0.77 15.05 -16.08
CA PHE A 113 -0.30 15.05 -15.09
C PHE A 113 -1.59 14.40 -15.60
N ILE A 114 -1.90 14.46 -16.90
CA ILE A 114 -3.14 13.89 -17.47
C ILE A 114 -3.05 12.37 -17.46
N SER A 115 -1.94 11.81 -18.00
CA SER A 115 -1.69 10.36 -17.97
C SER A 115 -1.59 9.85 -16.52
N PHE A 116 -0.97 10.63 -15.62
CA PHE A 116 -0.89 10.32 -14.20
C PHE A 116 -2.29 10.22 -13.58
N PHE A 117 -3.15 11.22 -13.79
CA PHE A 117 -4.53 11.25 -13.29
C PHE A 117 -5.36 10.09 -13.85
N PHE A 118 -5.22 9.78 -15.15
CA PHE A 118 -5.91 8.65 -15.76
C PHE A 118 -5.61 7.33 -15.03
N PHE A 119 -4.34 6.99 -14.81
CA PHE A 119 -3.99 5.76 -14.10
C PHE A 119 -4.33 5.82 -12.61
N TRP A 120 -4.28 7.00 -11.99
CA TRP A 120 -4.73 7.21 -10.61
C TRP A 120 -6.19 6.82 -10.41
N GLU A 121 -7.07 7.23 -11.32
CA GLU A 121 -8.48 6.86 -11.28
C GLU A 121 -8.73 5.41 -11.73
N LEU A 122 -7.99 4.90 -12.69
CA LEU A 122 -8.12 3.51 -13.12
C LEU A 122 -7.77 2.52 -11.98
N ILE A 123 -6.77 2.84 -11.15
CA ILE A 123 -6.48 2.10 -9.92
C ILE A 123 -7.67 2.17 -8.96
N THR A 124 -8.27 3.33 -8.77
CA THR A 124 -9.42 3.56 -7.88
C THR A 124 -10.62 2.73 -8.32
N VAL A 125 -10.96 2.77 -9.60
CA VAL A 125 -12.08 2.02 -10.19
C VAL A 125 -11.83 0.50 -10.11
N ALA A 126 -10.64 0.03 -10.47
CA ALA A 126 -10.29 -1.38 -10.37
C ALA A 126 -10.36 -1.88 -8.92
N ALA A 127 -9.86 -1.10 -7.96
CA ALA A 127 -9.93 -1.41 -6.54
C ALA A 127 -11.39 -1.45 -6.03
N PHE A 128 -12.24 -0.52 -6.45
CA PHE A 128 -13.66 -0.55 -6.13
C PHE A 128 -14.30 -1.88 -6.53
N PHE A 129 -14.10 -2.34 -7.77
CA PHE A 129 -14.66 -3.61 -8.23
C PHE A 129 -14.02 -4.84 -7.55
N LEU A 130 -12.78 -4.76 -7.07
CA LEU A 130 -12.17 -5.81 -6.27
C LEU A 130 -12.83 -5.93 -4.88
N VAL A 131 -13.34 -4.84 -4.33
CA VAL A 131 -14.03 -4.78 -3.04
C VAL A 131 -15.52 -5.11 -3.17
N TYR A 132 -16.16 -4.68 -4.28
CA TYR A 132 -17.61 -4.73 -4.48
C TYR A 132 -18.13 -6.17 -4.60
N ASP A 133 -19.13 -6.50 -3.78
CA ASP A 133 -19.90 -7.74 -3.88
C ASP A 133 -21.39 -7.42 -3.73
N LYS A 134 -22.14 -7.55 -4.83
CA LYS A 134 -23.58 -7.23 -4.87
C LYS A 134 -24.39 -8.04 -3.86
N MET A 135 -23.98 -9.29 -3.59
CA MET A 135 -24.71 -10.20 -2.70
C MET A 135 -24.41 -9.98 -1.21
N LYS A 136 -23.33 -9.21 -0.90
CA LYS A 136 -22.90 -8.94 0.47
C LYS A 136 -23.03 -7.48 0.78
N GLU A 137 -24.13 -7.09 1.45
CA GLU A 137 -24.42 -5.70 1.82
C GLU A 137 -23.24 -4.99 2.48
N LYS A 138 -22.54 -5.69 3.38
CA LYS A 138 -21.34 -5.15 4.04
C LYS A 138 -20.24 -4.77 3.04
N LEU A 139 -19.94 -5.62 2.05
CA LEU A 139 -18.90 -5.35 1.06
C LEU A 139 -19.33 -4.26 0.07
N ARG A 140 -20.61 -4.23 -0.30
CA ARG A 140 -21.17 -3.15 -1.10
C ARG A 140 -20.97 -1.80 -0.41
N TYR A 141 -21.37 -1.69 0.85
CA TYR A 141 -21.21 -0.47 1.64
C TYR A 141 -19.73 -0.02 1.76
N ILE A 142 -18.80 -0.97 1.98
CA ILE A 142 -17.37 -0.66 2.07
C ILE A 142 -16.81 -0.21 0.72
N ALA A 143 -17.26 -0.82 -0.37
CA ALA A 143 -16.87 -0.40 -1.71
C ALA A 143 -17.37 1.00 -2.05
N GLU A 144 -18.63 1.31 -1.69
CA GLU A 144 -19.20 2.66 -1.84
C GLU A 144 -18.42 3.69 -1.02
N TYR A 145 -18.11 3.38 0.24
CA TYR A 145 -17.27 4.25 1.08
C TYR A 145 -15.88 4.45 0.46
N TYR A 146 -15.26 3.37 -0.04
CA TYR A 146 -13.96 3.41 -0.68
C TYR A 146 -13.95 4.31 -1.93
N ILE A 147 -14.92 4.12 -2.83
CA ILE A 147 -14.97 4.90 -4.07
C ILE A 147 -15.23 6.38 -3.80
N ILE A 148 -16.16 6.71 -2.88
CA ILE A 148 -16.49 8.10 -2.54
C ILE A 148 -15.26 8.85 -2.04
N ILE A 149 -14.54 8.29 -1.08
CA ILE A 149 -13.36 8.98 -0.51
C ILE A 149 -12.22 9.13 -1.52
N HIS A 150 -12.02 8.12 -2.39
CA HIS A 150 -10.97 8.17 -3.39
C HIS A 150 -11.31 9.07 -4.57
N VAL A 151 -12.58 9.16 -4.97
CA VAL A 151 -13.06 10.12 -5.98
C VAL A 151 -12.92 11.55 -5.45
N LEU A 152 -13.26 11.81 -4.19
CA LEU A 152 -13.01 13.13 -3.59
C LEU A 152 -11.52 13.50 -3.65
N GLY A 153 -10.63 12.52 -3.36
CA GLY A 153 -9.19 12.72 -3.50
C GLY A 153 -8.77 12.97 -4.95
N GLY A 154 -9.34 12.22 -5.90
CA GLY A 154 -9.08 12.38 -7.34
C GLY A 154 -9.58 13.72 -7.89
N LEU A 155 -10.78 14.16 -7.50
CA LEU A 155 -11.30 15.47 -7.88
C LEU A 155 -10.42 16.61 -7.34
N SER A 156 -9.93 16.48 -6.11
CA SER A 156 -8.97 17.45 -5.57
C SER A 156 -7.68 17.46 -6.39
N LEU A 157 -7.12 16.28 -6.71
CA LEU A 157 -5.94 16.18 -7.56
C LEU A 157 -6.16 16.84 -8.95
N LEU A 158 -7.30 16.54 -9.58
CA LEU A 158 -7.67 17.14 -10.86
C LEU A 158 -7.77 18.66 -10.80
N PHE A 159 -8.39 19.17 -9.73
CA PHE A 159 -8.47 20.62 -9.53
C PHE A 159 -7.08 21.27 -9.37
N GLY A 160 -6.17 20.61 -8.64
CA GLY A 160 -4.77 21.02 -8.55
C GLY A 160 -4.08 21.04 -9.92
N ILE A 161 -4.32 20.01 -10.75
CA ILE A 161 -3.78 19.93 -12.13
C ILE A 161 -4.28 21.11 -12.98
N ILE A 162 -5.59 21.41 -12.93
CA ILE A 162 -6.18 22.52 -13.67
C ILE A 162 -5.58 23.86 -13.24
N LEU A 163 -5.44 24.10 -11.94
CA LEU A 163 -4.83 25.34 -11.43
C LEU A 163 -3.37 25.46 -11.88
N ASN A 164 -2.61 24.36 -11.82
CA ASN A 164 -1.22 24.37 -12.26
C ASN A 164 -1.11 24.62 -13.77
N TYR A 165 -1.94 23.97 -14.57
CA TYR A 165 -1.97 24.17 -16.02
C TYR A 165 -2.33 25.62 -16.39
N ASN A 166 -3.35 26.22 -15.77
CA ASN A 166 -3.73 27.59 -16.01
C ASN A 166 -2.63 28.59 -15.65
N TYR A 167 -1.76 28.24 -14.69
CA TYR A 167 -0.66 29.08 -14.27
C TYR A 167 0.60 28.91 -15.14
N THR A 168 0.96 27.64 -15.49
CA THR A 168 2.22 27.30 -16.16
C THR A 168 2.09 27.11 -17.67
N GLY A 169 0.87 26.81 -18.17
CA GLY A 169 0.63 26.43 -19.56
C GLY A 169 1.14 25.03 -19.93
N ASN A 170 1.61 24.21 -18.96
CA ASN A 170 2.15 22.90 -19.25
C ASN A 170 1.59 21.79 -18.34
N ILE A 171 1.67 20.55 -18.81
CA ILE A 171 1.16 19.35 -18.12
C ILE A 171 2.27 18.40 -17.65
N ILE A 172 3.53 18.78 -17.77
CA ILE A 172 4.68 17.94 -17.40
C ILE A 172 4.62 17.66 -15.89
N LEU A 173 4.88 16.41 -15.51
CA LEU A 173 4.85 15.94 -14.12
C LEU A 173 6.10 16.43 -13.37
N THR A 174 6.06 17.65 -12.91
CA THR A 174 7.05 18.34 -12.07
C THR A 174 6.38 18.85 -10.79
N PRO A 175 7.12 19.31 -9.78
CA PRO A 175 6.53 20.01 -8.65
C PRO A 175 5.65 21.16 -9.13
N PRO A 176 4.36 21.25 -8.68
CA PRO A 176 3.43 22.24 -9.18
C PRO A 176 3.74 23.62 -8.62
N GLU A 177 3.67 24.64 -9.48
CA GLU A 177 3.81 26.05 -9.10
C GLU A 177 2.51 26.63 -8.54
N ALA A 178 1.37 26.02 -8.86
CA ALA A 178 0.05 26.41 -8.36
C ALA A 178 -0.76 25.19 -7.91
N GLY A 179 -1.70 25.41 -7.00
CA GLY A 179 -2.65 24.37 -6.57
C GLY A 179 -2.06 23.27 -5.67
N LEU A 180 -0.86 23.42 -5.11
CA LEU A 180 -0.15 22.42 -4.30
C LEU A 180 -1.01 21.80 -3.18
N VAL A 181 -1.85 22.61 -2.52
CA VAL A 181 -2.74 22.15 -1.44
C VAL A 181 -3.70 21.05 -1.92
N PHE A 182 -4.22 21.17 -3.14
CA PHE A 182 -5.14 20.19 -3.73
C PHE A 182 -4.43 18.90 -4.10
N PHE A 183 -3.17 18.98 -4.57
CA PHE A 183 -2.33 17.78 -4.78
C PHE A 183 -2.09 17.06 -3.45
N ILE A 184 -1.66 17.80 -2.40
CA ILE A 184 -1.41 17.22 -1.08
C ILE A 184 -2.68 16.58 -0.51
N PHE A 185 -3.84 17.23 -0.62
CA PHE A 185 -5.10 16.69 -0.11
C PHE A 185 -5.49 15.37 -0.82
N GLY A 186 -5.44 15.34 -2.15
CA GLY A 186 -5.73 14.14 -2.94
C GLY A 186 -4.78 12.98 -2.62
N ILE A 187 -3.49 13.28 -2.50
CA ILE A 187 -2.45 12.31 -2.12
C ILE A 187 -2.65 11.82 -0.68
N ALA A 188 -2.95 12.71 0.28
CA ALA A 188 -3.18 12.37 1.69
C ALA A 188 -4.31 11.35 1.88
N ILE A 189 -5.38 11.46 1.09
CA ILE A 189 -6.46 10.46 1.08
C ILE A 189 -5.93 9.09 0.61
N LYS A 190 -5.21 9.02 -0.51
CA LYS A 190 -4.74 7.76 -1.08
C LYS A 190 -3.67 7.08 -0.22
N ILE A 191 -2.78 7.82 0.44
CA ILE A 191 -1.81 7.25 1.37
C ILE A 191 -2.47 6.79 2.68
N GLY A 192 -3.67 7.27 3.00
CA GLY A 192 -4.32 7.04 4.29
C GLY A 192 -3.67 7.80 5.43
N PHE A 193 -3.38 9.09 5.22
CA PHE A 193 -2.87 9.98 6.26
C PHE A 193 -3.85 10.05 7.44
N LEU A 194 -3.36 10.30 8.65
CA LEU A 194 -4.21 10.46 9.84
C LEU A 194 -5.30 11.52 9.57
N GLY A 195 -6.54 11.16 9.87
CA GLY A 195 -7.73 11.92 9.46
C GLY A 195 -8.41 11.30 8.23
N PHE A 196 -7.67 10.80 7.24
CA PHE A 196 -8.21 10.16 6.03
C PHE A 196 -7.97 8.64 5.98
N HIS A 197 -7.42 8.05 7.03
CA HIS A 197 -6.93 6.66 7.09
C HIS A 197 -8.01 5.58 7.22
N ALA A 198 -9.25 5.94 7.62
CA ALA A 198 -10.27 4.99 8.04
C ALA A 198 -10.66 3.95 6.97
N TRP A 199 -10.46 4.25 5.68
CA TRP A 199 -10.73 3.32 4.60
C TRP A 199 -9.79 2.09 4.62
N ILE A 200 -8.54 2.24 5.10
CA ILE A 200 -7.53 1.17 5.13
C ILE A 200 -7.99 -0.02 5.99
N PRO A 201 -8.22 0.12 7.32
CA PRO A 201 -8.64 -1.00 8.14
C PRO A 201 -10.04 -1.52 7.76
N LYS A 202 -10.97 -0.64 7.36
CA LYS A 202 -12.31 -1.05 6.95
C LYS A 202 -12.29 -1.94 5.71
N THR A 203 -11.53 -1.53 4.70
CA THR A 203 -11.44 -2.27 3.44
C THR A 203 -10.68 -3.58 3.62
N TYR A 204 -9.45 -3.53 4.17
CA TYR A 204 -8.57 -4.70 4.19
C TYR A 204 -8.99 -5.77 5.19
N ALA A 205 -9.75 -5.42 6.23
CA ALA A 205 -10.32 -6.42 7.14
C ALA A 205 -11.58 -7.10 6.59
N ALA A 206 -12.27 -6.50 5.63
CA ALA A 206 -13.55 -7.00 5.14
C ALA A 206 -13.45 -7.84 3.86
N ILE A 207 -12.56 -7.46 2.94
CA ILE A 207 -12.42 -8.15 1.65
C ILE A 207 -11.79 -9.54 1.80
N PRO A 208 -11.93 -10.41 0.79
CA PRO A 208 -11.20 -11.68 0.77
C PRO A 208 -9.70 -11.46 1.00
N PHE A 209 -9.09 -12.27 1.85
CA PHE A 209 -7.71 -12.05 2.32
C PHE A 209 -6.68 -12.00 1.18
N GLN A 210 -6.85 -12.78 0.10
CA GLN A 210 -5.96 -12.76 -1.06
C GLN A 210 -6.01 -11.42 -1.81
N LEU A 211 -7.14 -10.71 -1.78
CA LEU A 211 -7.28 -9.36 -2.34
C LEU A 211 -6.69 -8.31 -1.39
N ALA A 212 -6.82 -8.52 -0.07
CA ALA A 212 -6.20 -7.64 0.91
C ALA A 212 -4.67 -7.63 0.80
N VAL A 213 -4.04 -8.79 0.54
CA VAL A 213 -2.58 -8.89 0.27
C VAL A 213 -2.17 -7.94 -0.86
N LEU A 214 -2.92 -7.95 -1.98
CA LEU A 214 -2.64 -7.10 -3.13
C LEU A 214 -2.89 -5.62 -2.85
N MET A 215 -4.10 -5.27 -2.44
CA MET A 215 -4.47 -3.87 -2.27
C MET A 215 -3.59 -3.17 -1.22
N ALA A 216 -3.24 -3.88 -0.14
CA ALA A 216 -2.33 -3.37 0.88
C ALA A 216 -0.90 -3.12 0.36
N ALA A 217 -0.48 -3.80 -0.68
CA ALA A 217 0.84 -3.62 -1.27
C ALA A 217 0.92 -2.43 -2.24
N TYR A 218 -0.16 -2.07 -2.93
CA TYR A 218 -0.10 -1.10 -4.03
C TYR A 218 -0.75 0.24 -3.71
N THR A 219 -2.01 0.27 -3.25
CA THR A 219 -2.84 1.49 -3.21
C THR A 219 -2.14 2.68 -2.54
N SER A 220 -1.72 2.51 -1.29
CA SER A 220 -1.05 3.59 -0.55
C SER A 220 0.37 3.88 -1.03
N LYS A 221 1.07 2.91 -1.65
CA LYS A 221 2.44 3.09 -2.16
C LYS A 221 2.48 3.92 -3.43
N VAL A 222 1.47 3.77 -4.29
CA VAL A 222 1.26 4.69 -5.42
C VAL A 222 1.09 6.12 -4.91
N GLY A 223 0.34 6.33 -3.81
CA GLY A 223 0.21 7.65 -3.18
C GLY A 223 1.53 8.19 -2.61
N VAL A 224 2.32 7.34 -1.93
CA VAL A 224 3.65 7.75 -1.43
C VAL A 224 4.61 8.10 -2.57
N TYR A 225 4.58 7.31 -3.67
CA TYR A 225 5.35 7.61 -4.87
C TYR A 225 4.91 8.91 -5.54
N ALA A 226 3.59 9.18 -5.58
CA ALA A 226 3.05 10.44 -6.07
C ALA A 226 3.56 11.64 -5.24
N LEU A 227 3.55 11.52 -3.91
CA LEU A 227 4.10 12.54 -3.03
C LEU A 227 5.58 12.83 -3.35
N TYR A 228 6.39 11.77 -3.48
CA TYR A 228 7.80 11.88 -3.84
C TYR A 228 8.05 12.56 -5.21
N ARG A 229 7.16 12.32 -6.19
CA ARG A 229 7.30 12.86 -7.55
C ARG A 229 6.77 14.27 -7.73
N ILE A 230 5.74 14.64 -6.95
CA ILE A 230 4.95 15.86 -7.21
C ILE A 230 5.23 16.91 -6.15
N VAL A 231 5.52 16.51 -4.90
CA VAL A 231 5.62 17.47 -3.80
C VAL A 231 7.08 17.74 -3.44
N GLU A 232 7.51 18.96 -3.67
CA GLU A 232 8.78 19.50 -3.21
C GLU A 232 8.49 20.65 -2.22
N LEU A 233 8.97 20.52 -1.00
CA LEU A 233 8.86 21.55 0.03
C LEU A 233 10.23 21.85 0.60
N GLU A 234 10.56 23.12 0.73
CA GLU A 234 11.79 23.59 1.37
C GLU A 234 11.78 23.39 2.91
N THR A 235 10.67 22.90 3.45
CA THR A 235 10.46 22.73 4.89
C THR A 235 10.33 21.26 5.26
N ASN A 236 10.78 20.90 6.47
CA ASN A 236 10.63 19.56 7.02
C ASN A 236 9.18 19.23 7.48
N LEU A 237 8.18 19.99 7.04
CA LEU A 237 6.78 19.82 7.46
C LEU A 237 6.27 18.40 7.20
N ILE A 238 6.52 17.85 6.01
CA ILE A 238 6.10 16.47 5.66
C ILE A 238 6.73 15.45 6.61
N ALA A 239 7.99 15.66 7.03
CA ALA A 239 8.66 14.76 7.96
C ALA A 239 8.00 14.78 9.35
N TYR A 240 7.65 15.95 9.88
CA TYR A 240 6.93 16.03 11.17
C TYR A 240 5.52 15.47 11.09
N LEU A 241 4.80 15.71 10.00
CA LEU A 241 3.51 15.07 9.73
C LEU A 241 3.66 13.55 9.58
N GLY A 242 4.76 13.08 9.00
CA GLY A 242 5.12 11.68 8.92
C GLY A 242 5.34 11.05 10.30
N LEU A 243 6.03 11.74 11.22
CA LEU A 243 6.19 11.28 12.59
C LEU A 243 4.84 11.16 13.31
N LEU A 244 3.96 12.14 13.15
CA LEU A 244 2.60 12.08 13.71
C LEU A 244 1.85 10.84 13.17
N ASN A 245 1.96 10.58 11.87
CA ASN A 245 1.36 9.41 11.22
C ASN A 245 1.97 8.09 11.76
N ALA A 246 3.30 8.07 12.02
CA ALA A 246 3.99 6.90 12.55
C ALA A 246 3.50 6.55 13.97
N LEU A 247 3.42 7.52 14.84
CA LEU A 247 2.97 7.33 16.22
C LEU A 247 1.47 7.07 16.32
N GLY A 248 0.65 7.84 15.59
CA GLY A 248 -0.80 7.67 15.58
C GLY A 248 -1.26 6.32 15.07
N GLY A 249 -0.64 5.81 13.99
CA GLY A 249 -0.95 4.49 13.46
C GLY A 249 -0.70 3.36 14.48
N ILE A 250 0.34 3.48 15.31
CA ILE A 250 0.63 2.52 16.39
C ILE A 250 -0.38 2.61 17.51
N LEU A 251 -0.70 3.82 17.97
CA LEU A 251 -1.71 4.01 19.01
C LEU A 251 -3.06 3.41 18.60
N LEU A 252 -3.43 3.55 17.34
CA LEU A 252 -4.64 2.93 16.82
C LEU A 252 -4.53 1.41 16.72
N ALA A 253 -3.35 0.84 16.41
CA ALA A 253 -3.17 -0.60 16.24
C ALA A 253 -3.13 -1.38 17.56
N ILE A 254 -2.56 -0.78 18.64
CA ILE A 254 -2.17 -1.53 19.85
C ILE A 254 -3.38 -2.11 20.61
N PHE A 255 -4.52 -1.40 20.58
CA PHE A 255 -5.73 -1.81 21.31
C PHE A 255 -6.63 -2.75 20.51
N HIS A 256 -6.36 -2.95 19.22
CA HIS A 256 -7.15 -3.87 18.40
C HIS A 256 -6.76 -5.34 18.63
N SER A 257 -7.75 -6.23 18.38
CA SER A 257 -7.59 -7.69 18.55
C SER A 257 -7.79 -8.46 17.23
N HIS A 258 -8.37 -7.83 16.21
CA HIS A 258 -8.57 -8.43 14.90
C HIS A 258 -7.29 -8.31 14.05
N LEU A 259 -6.72 -9.45 13.60
CA LEU A 259 -5.42 -9.53 12.91
C LEU A 259 -5.29 -8.54 11.75
N ARG A 260 -6.23 -8.56 10.80
CA ARG A 260 -6.13 -7.69 9.62
C ARG A 260 -6.33 -6.22 9.95
N ILE A 261 -7.07 -5.87 11.02
CA ILE A 261 -7.19 -4.49 11.49
C ILE A 261 -5.85 -4.01 12.07
N ILE A 262 -5.20 -4.82 12.92
CA ILE A 262 -3.88 -4.52 13.48
C ILE A 262 -2.86 -4.28 12.36
N ILE A 263 -2.80 -5.21 11.38
CA ILE A 263 -1.88 -5.10 10.24
C ILE A 263 -2.20 -3.85 9.41
N SER A 264 -3.47 -3.49 9.26
CA SER A 264 -3.91 -2.31 8.51
C SER A 264 -3.50 -1.00 9.18
N TYR A 265 -3.73 -0.84 10.48
CA TYR A 265 -3.27 0.36 11.21
C TYR A 265 -1.74 0.48 11.22
N SER A 266 -1.03 -0.64 11.28
CA SER A 266 0.41 -0.60 11.15
C SER A 266 0.91 -0.23 9.73
N ILE A 267 0.06 -0.24 8.67
CA ILE A 267 0.38 0.39 7.38
C ILE A 267 0.52 1.90 7.56
N ILE A 268 -0.43 2.53 8.26
CA ILE A 268 -0.45 3.97 8.52
C ILE A 268 0.84 4.38 9.22
N SER A 269 1.23 3.62 10.25
CA SER A 269 2.49 3.86 10.96
C SER A 269 3.72 3.78 10.04
N GLN A 270 3.83 2.75 9.21
CA GLN A 270 5.01 2.58 8.35
C GLN A 270 5.02 3.59 7.17
N ILE A 271 3.86 4.05 6.72
CA ILE A 271 3.78 5.22 5.81
C ILE A 271 4.40 6.44 6.49
N GLY A 272 4.18 6.62 7.80
CA GLY A 272 4.84 7.67 8.57
C GLY A 272 6.36 7.65 8.45
N TYR A 273 7.00 6.48 8.52
CA TYR A 273 8.45 6.36 8.27
C TYR A 273 8.84 6.79 6.84
N MET A 274 8.04 6.41 5.83
CA MET A 274 8.28 6.83 4.45
C MET A 274 8.19 8.35 4.32
N LEU A 275 7.15 8.96 4.93
CA LEU A 275 6.93 10.41 4.92
C LEU A 275 8.06 11.15 5.64
N VAL A 276 8.59 10.62 6.75
CA VAL A 276 9.77 11.20 7.41
C VAL A 276 10.95 11.18 6.45
N GLY A 277 11.22 10.05 5.78
CA GLY A 277 12.35 9.95 4.85
C GLY A 277 12.21 10.91 3.67
N ILE A 278 11.09 10.85 2.93
CA ILE A 278 10.90 11.64 1.70
C ILE A 278 10.58 13.12 1.95
N GLY A 279 10.16 13.48 3.17
CA GLY A 279 9.86 14.86 3.55
C GLY A 279 11.07 15.65 4.03
N LEU A 280 12.27 15.10 3.93
CA LEU A 280 13.53 15.77 4.23
C LEU A 280 14.26 16.15 2.95
N THR A 281 15.13 17.16 3.03
CA THR A 281 16.01 17.55 1.91
C THR A 281 17.24 16.66 1.77
N ASN A 282 17.54 15.83 2.79
CA ASN A 282 18.70 14.93 2.80
C ASN A 282 18.48 13.71 1.91
N ASN A 283 19.30 13.57 0.87
CA ASN A 283 19.22 12.47 -0.11
C ASN A 283 19.29 11.07 0.49
N ILE A 284 20.02 10.89 1.61
CA ILE A 284 20.12 9.59 2.29
C ILE A 284 18.76 9.24 2.91
N ALA A 285 18.13 10.19 3.60
CA ALA A 285 16.79 10.01 4.17
C ALA A 285 15.74 9.76 3.09
N VAL A 286 15.74 10.54 2.01
CA VAL A 286 14.82 10.37 0.86
C VAL A 286 14.96 8.97 0.27
N THR A 287 16.19 8.54 0.01
CA THR A 287 16.45 7.18 -0.50
C THR A 287 15.99 6.12 0.51
N GLY A 288 16.24 6.34 1.80
CA GLY A 288 15.73 5.49 2.88
C GLY A 288 14.22 5.38 2.87
N GLY A 289 13.51 6.48 2.63
CA GLY A 289 12.04 6.53 2.50
C GLY A 289 11.51 5.70 1.34
N ILE A 290 12.12 5.86 0.15
CA ILE A 290 11.77 5.07 -1.05
C ILE A 290 12.13 3.59 -0.86
N PHE A 291 13.28 3.30 -0.28
CA PHE A 291 13.65 1.92 0.03
C PHE A 291 12.72 1.31 1.10
N HIS A 292 12.24 2.11 2.05
CA HIS A 292 11.25 1.66 3.03
C HIS A 292 9.91 1.32 2.37
N LEU A 293 9.48 2.07 1.35
CA LEU A 293 8.31 1.72 0.53
C LEU A 293 8.45 0.31 -0.08
N ILE A 294 9.61 0.00 -0.66
CA ILE A 294 9.89 -1.32 -1.26
C ILE A 294 9.85 -2.43 -0.21
N ASN A 295 10.57 -2.27 0.90
CA ASN A 295 10.60 -3.25 1.96
C ASN A 295 9.21 -3.46 2.58
N HIS A 296 8.44 -2.39 2.71
CA HIS A 296 7.09 -2.41 3.23
C HIS A 296 6.14 -3.28 2.37
N ILE A 297 6.26 -3.25 1.03
CA ILE A 297 5.46 -4.11 0.14
C ILE A 297 5.66 -5.58 0.53
N LEU A 298 6.92 -5.98 0.73
CA LEU A 298 7.30 -7.36 1.00
C LEU A 298 6.81 -7.82 2.38
N TYR A 299 7.22 -7.15 3.46
CA TYR A 299 6.85 -7.63 4.80
C TYR A 299 5.36 -7.43 5.11
N LYS A 300 4.68 -6.42 4.54
CA LYS A 300 3.22 -6.28 4.68
C LYS A 300 2.48 -7.35 3.90
N GLY A 301 2.93 -7.64 2.68
CA GLY A 301 2.40 -8.75 1.93
C GLY A 301 2.50 -10.05 2.72
N LEU A 302 3.67 -10.32 3.31
CA LEU A 302 3.88 -11.53 4.13
C LEU A 302 3.00 -11.56 5.37
N LEU A 303 2.80 -10.42 6.07
CA LEU A 303 1.88 -10.32 7.22
C LEU A 303 0.43 -10.58 6.83
N PHE A 304 -0.05 -10.02 5.71
CA PHE A 304 -1.39 -10.32 5.21
C PHE A 304 -1.53 -11.76 4.72
N MET A 305 -0.49 -12.35 4.11
CA MET A 305 -0.48 -13.78 3.76
C MET A 305 -0.53 -14.66 5.01
N MET A 306 0.21 -14.32 6.06
CA MET A 306 0.15 -14.99 7.37
C MET A 306 -1.27 -14.95 7.94
N ALA A 307 -1.87 -13.75 8.04
CA ALA A 307 -3.23 -13.59 8.58
C ALA A 307 -4.27 -14.34 7.72
N GLY A 308 -4.15 -14.28 6.39
CA GLY A 308 -5.01 -15.01 5.46
C GLY A 308 -4.86 -16.51 5.59
N THR A 309 -3.65 -17.02 5.84
CA THR A 309 -3.40 -18.45 6.04
C THR A 309 -3.96 -18.93 7.38
N ILE A 310 -3.85 -18.11 8.46
CA ILE A 310 -4.50 -18.40 9.75
C ILE A 310 -6.01 -18.52 9.54
N PHE A 311 -6.63 -17.52 8.91
CA PHE A 311 -8.07 -17.54 8.62
C PHE A 311 -8.48 -18.74 7.77
N TYR A 312 -7.73 -19.06 6.71
CA TYR A 312 -8.00 -20.22 5.86
C TYR A 312 -7.99 -21.53 6.66
N SER A 313 -7.07 -21.65 7.62
CA SER A 313 -6.87 -22.86 8.41
C SER A 313 -7.84 -23.01 9.57
N THR A 314 -8.21 -21.90 10.23
CA THR A 314 -8.97 -21.92 11.50
C THR A 314 -10.37 -21.35 11.38
N GLY A 315 -10.64 -20.50 10.38
CA GLY A 315 -11.86 -19.71 10.28
C GLY A 315 -11.88 -18.47 11.19
N PHE A 316 -10.84 -18.22 12.00
CA PHE A 316 -10.78 -17.12 12.96
C PHE A 316 -9.77 -16.06 12.58
N GLU A 317 -10.07 -14.80 12.94
CA GLU A 317 -9.19 -13.64 12.73
C GLU A 317 -8.97 -12.80 14.00
N ASN A 318 -9.77 -13.03 15.04
CA ASN A 318 -9.57 -12.37 16.33
C ASN A 318 -8.52 -13.13 17.16
N LEU A 319 -7.60 -12.40 17.75
CA LEU A 319 -6.59 -12.98 18.65
C LEU A 319 -7.20 -13.64 19.90
N THR A 320 -8.45 -13.29 20.26
CA THR A 320 -9.21 -13.95 21.33
C THR A 320 -9.47 -15.42 21.05
N ASP A 321 -9.63 -15.78 19.76
CA ASP A 321 -10.06 -17.12 19.32
C ASP A 321 -8.86 -17.96 18.85
N LEU A 322 -7.67 -17.35 18.79
CA LEU A 322 -6.42 -17.95 18.33
C LEU A 322 -5.53 -18.37 19.49
N GLY A 323 -4.57 -19.22 19.22
CA GLY A 323 -3.57 -19.69 20.17
C GLY A 323 -2.95 -21.00 19.74
N ASN A 324 -1.76 -21.31 20.22
CA ASN A 324 -1.03 -22.58 20.06
C ASN A 324 -0.87 -23.07 18.59
N LEU A 325 -0.85 -22.11 17.63
CA LEU A 325 -0.79 -22.45 16.20
C LEU A 325 0.62 -22.78 15.70
N TRP A 326 1.68 -22.53 16.47
CA TRP A 326 3.06 -22.69 16.02
C TRP A 326 3.41 -24.12 15.58
N LYS A 327 2.89 -25.16 16.26
CA LYS A 327 3.06 -26.56 15.87
C LYS A 327 2.16 -26.96 14.71
N LYS A 328 0.94 -26.40 14.64
CA LYS A 328 -0.08 -26.74 13.65
C LYS A 328 0.18 -26.12 12.28
N THR A 329 0.80 -24.91 12.27
CA THR A 329 1.08 -24.15 11.05
C THR A 329 2.52 -23.60 11.05
N PRO A 330 3.57 -24.46 11.06
CA PRO A 330 4.96 -24.04 11.27
C PRO A 330 5.48 -23.08 10.19
N VAL A 331 5.11 -23.29 8.93
CA VAL A 331 5.50 -22.36 7.83
C VAL A 331 4.89 -20.99 8.04
N THR A 332 3.63 -20.91 8.47
CA THR A 332 2.95 -19.64 8.76
C THR A 332 3.57 -18.93 9.96
N PHE A 333 3.98 -19.68 10.97
CA PHE A 333 4.68 -19.16 12.13
C PHE A 333 6.06 -18.59 11.76
N LEU A 334 6.85 -19.33 10.98
CA LEU A 334 8.14 -18.86 10.48
C LEU A 334 8.00 -17.58 9.64
N ALA A 335 7.03 -17.55 8.73
CA ALA A 335 6.70 -16.35 7.94
C ALA A 335 6.32 -15.16 8.84
N GLY A 336 5.55 -15.42 9.90
CA GLY A 336 5.17 -14.43 10.90
C GLY A 336 6.38 -13.85 11.65
N ILE A 337 7.33 -14.70 12.06
CA ILE A 337 8.58 -14.26 12.72
C ILE A 337 9.38 -13.36 11.76
N ILE A 338 9.64 -13.82 10.52
CA ILE A 338 10.42 -13.07 9.53
C ILE A 338 9.77 -11.71 9.26
N ALA A 339 8.45 -11.68 9.04
CA ALA A 339 7.72 -10.45 8.80
C ALA A 339 7.73 -9.51 10.02
N THR A 340 7.61 -10.04 11.23
CA THR A 340 7.66 -9.28 12.50
C THR A 340 9.03 -8.64 12.69
N LEU A 341 10.11 -9.40 12.55
CA LEU A 341 11.47 -8.88 12.72
C LEU A 341 11.80 -7.85 11.62
N SER A 342 11.29 -8.06 10.41
CA SER A 342 11.44 -7.10 9.31
C SER A 342 10.74 -5.77 9.60
N ILE A 343 9.45 -5.80 9.96
CA ILE A 343 8.71 -4.56 10.23
C ILE A 343 9.20 -3.84 11.50
N ALA A 344 9.65 -4.58 12.49
CA ALA A 344 10.29 -4.01 13.69
C ALA A 344 11.58 -3.26 13.33
N GLY A 345 12.24 -3.61 12.23
CA GLY A 345 13.55 -3.08 11.85
C GLY A 345 14.69 -3.74 12.66
N PHE A 346 14.51 -5.03 12.99
CA PHE A 346 15.52 -5.82 13.65
C PHE A 346 16.70 -6.09 12.69
N PRO A 347 17.97 -5.94 13.12
CA PRO A 347 19.14 -6.19 12.29
C PRO A 347 19.07 -7.53 11.57
N PHE A 348 19.69 -7.61 10.41
CA PHE A 348 19.69 -8.76 9.51
C PHE A 348 18.36 -9.06 8.80
N PHE A 349 17.33 -8.19 8.96
CA PHE A 349 16.08 -8.25 8.22
C PHE A 349 15.92 -7.01 7.34
N ASN A 350 15.20 -7.14 6.21
CA ASN A 350 15.17 -6.10 5.16
C ASN A 350 14.65 -4.74 5.65
N GLY A 351 13.69 -4.71 6.56
CA GLY A 351 13.16 -3.45 7.11
C GLY A 351 14.17 -2.64 7.91
N TYR A 352 15.20 -3.28 8.46
CA TYR A 352 16.30 -2.62 9.17
C TYR A 352 17.08 -1.67 8.27
N LEU A 353 17.48 -2.13 7.07
CA LEU A 353 18.32 -1.36 6.15
C LEU A 353 17.68 -0.01 5.80
N SER A 354 16.40 -0.01 5.44
CA SER A 354 15.69 1.22 5.09
C SER A 354 15.48 2.16 6.29
N LYS A 355 15.19 1.61 7.48
CA LYS A 355 15.08 2.41 8.71
C LYS A 355 16.43 3.01 9.15
N ALA A 356 17.53 2.28 8.93
CA ALA A 356 18.87 2.79 9.18
C ALA A 356 19.22 3.98 8.28
N LEU A 357 18.91 3.89 6.96
CA LEU A 357 19.08 5.01 6.02
C LEU A 357 18.24 6.22 6.41
N ILE A 358 16.95 6.05 6.73
CA ILE A 358 16.12 7.18 7.18
C ILE A 358 16.76 7.84 8.41
N LYS A 359 17.15 7.07 9.42
CA LYS A 359 17.76 7.60 10.64
C LYS A 359 19.10 8.29 10.41
N ALA A 360 19.92 7.79 9.49
CA ALA A 360 21.20 8.39 9.15
C ALA A 360 21.09 9.77 8.49
N GLY A 361 19.95 10.06 7.84
CA GLY A 361 19.71 11.37 7.24
C GLY A 361 18.91 12.33 8.12
N LEU A 362 18.73 12.03 9.42
CA LEU A 362 17.99 12.89 10.37
C LEU A 362 18.93 13.87 11.08
N ASP A 363 18.63 15.16 10.97
CA ASP A 363 19.30 16.22 11.75
C ASP A 363 18.52 16.55 13.05
N SER A 364 17.22 16.17 13.12
CA SER A 364 16.34 16.46 14.26
C SER A 364 16.33 15.31 15.27
N GLN A 365 16.70 15.60 16.52
CA GLN A 365 16.58 14.66 17.62
C GLN A 365 15.12 14.24 17.88
N LEU A 366 14.16 15.15 17.69
CA LEU A 366 12.73 14.84 17.84
C LEU A 366 12.29 13.77 16.84
N LEU A 367 12.68 13.89 15.57
CA LEU A 367 12.39 12.88 14.54
C LEU A 367 13.08 11.56 14.88
N TYR A 368 14.33 11.59 15.32
CA TYR A 368 15.09 10.38 15.66
C TYR A 368 14.44 9.62 16.81
N TYR A 369 14.24 10.25 17.98
CA TYR A 369 13.65 9.58 19.13
C TYR A 369 12.17 9.25 18.92
N GLY A 370 11.44 10.08 18.18
CA GLY A 370 10.06 9.80 17.79
C GLY A 370 9.94 8.54 16.93
N LEU A 371 10.83 8.34 15.95
CA LEU A 371 10.88 7.11 15.15
C LEU A 371 11.34 5.90 15.96
N GLN A 372 12.25 6.06 16.94
CA GLN A 372 12.61 4.99 17.86
C GLN A 372 11.42 4.56 18.71
N LEU A 373 10.65 5.51 19.25
CA LEU A 373 9.41 5.24 20.00
C LEU A 373 8.38 4.52 19.11
N ALA A 374 8.21 4.97 17.87
CA ALA A 374 7.38 4.28 16.88
C ALA A 374 7.86 2.84 16.60
N GLY A 375 9.19 2.62 16.63
CA GLY A 375 9.80 1.29 16.52
C GLY A 375 9.46 0.39 17.71
N VAL A 376 9.50 0.92 18.93
CA VAL A 376 9.08 0.19 20.16
C VAL A 376 7.61 -0.23 20.04
N GLY A 377 6.72 0.70 19.69
CA GLY A 377 5.31 0.39 19.56
C GLY A 377 5.02 -0.63 18.45
N THR A 378 5.70 -0.51 17.29
CA THR A 378 5.60 -1.50 16.21
C THR A 378 6.02 -2.89 16.67
N SER A 379 7.15 -2.99 17.37
CA SER A 379 7.66 -4.25 17.94
C SER A 379 6.68 -4.85 18.93
N LEU A 380 6.13 -4.03 19.83
CA LEU A 380 5.16 -4.45 20.85
C LEU A 380 3.88 -5.04 20.21
N ILE A 381 3.36 -4.39 19.17
CA ILE A 381 2.18 -4.88 18.44
C ILE A 381 2.43 -6.25 17.82
N PHE A 382 3.56 -6.44 17.15
CA PHE A 382 3.83 -7.70 16.47
C PHE A 382 4.30 -8.82 17.40
N ILE A 383 4.93 -8.50 18.54
CA ILE A 383 5.13 -9.45 19.65
C ILE A 383 3.76 -9.91 20.18
N LYS A 384 2.82 -8.98 20.39
CA LYS A 384 1.42 -9.30 20.76
C LYS A 384 0.79 -10.28 19.75
N VAL A 385 0.88 -9.99 18.46
CA VAL A 385 0.31 -10.84 17.39
C VAL A 385 0.93 -12.24 17.43
N LEU A 386 2.27 -12.34 17.46
CA LEU A 386 2.94 -13.65 17.50
C LEU A 386 2.60 -14.42 18.78
N TYR A 387 2.59 -13.74 19.92
CA TYR A 387 2.29 -14.40 21.19
C TYR A 387 0.86 -14.96 21.23
N PHE A 388 -0.15 -14.13 20.94
CA PHE A 388 -1.54 -14.55 21.09
C PHE A 388 -2.00 -15.48 19.96
N ALA A 389 -1.51 -15.33 18.74
CA ALA A 389 -1.90 -16.24 17.66
C ALA A 389 -1.18 -17.60 17.72
N PHE A 390 0.10 -17.61 18.10
CA PHE A 390 0.90 -18.81 17.95
C PHE A 390 1.38 -19.45 19.25
N LEU A 391 1.69 -18.69 20.29
CA LEU A 391 2.37 -19.19 21.50
C LEU A 391 1.43 -19.32 22.71
N CYS A 392 0.40 -18.49 22.81
CA CYS A 392 -0.55 -18.52 23.93
C CYS A 392 -1.32 -19.85 23.94
N LYS A 393 -1.45 -20.46 25.12
CA LYS A 393 -2.13 -21.75 25.29
C LYS A 393 -3.61 -21.63 25.64
N ASN A 394 -4.14 -20.41 25.81
CA ASN A 394 -5.51 -20.19 26.27
C ASN A 394 -6.57 -20.75 25.32
N ASN A 395 -6.29 -20.71 24.01
CA ASN A 395 -7.13 -21.27 22.97
C ASN A 395 -6.33 -22.27 22.14
N ASN A 396 -7.00 -23.24 21.60
CA ASN A 396 -6.38 -24.26 20.75
C ASN A 396 -7.33 -24.57 19.59
N PRO A 397 -7.55 -23.61 18.68
CA PRO A 397 -8.50 -23.78 17.60
C PRO A 397 -8.15 -24.99 16.74
N ASP A 398 -9.17 -25.73 16.32
CA ASP A 398 -8.99 -26.83 15.39
C ASP A 398 -8.57 -26.35 14.01
N ILE A 399 -7.75 -27.13 13.32
CA ILE A 399 -7.40 -26.89 11.93
C ILE A 399 -8.49 -27.47 11.04
N ILE A 400 -9.33 -26.58 10.51
CA ILE A 400 -10.43 -26.95 9.60
C ILE A 400 -9.88 -27.34 8.22
N LYS A 401 -8.84 -26.62 7.75
CA LYS A 401 -8.22 -26.85 6.44
C LYS A 401 -6.71 -26.69 6.51
N ILE A 402 -6.01 -27.65 5.92
CA ILE A 402 -4.55 -27.55 5.75
C ILE A 402 -4.26 -26.54 4.63
N PRO A 403 -3.37 -25.54 4.85
CA PRO A 403 -3.00 -24.60 3.81
C PRO A 403 -2.42 -25.32 2.58
N PRO A 404 -2.91 -25.04 1.36
CA PRO A 404 -2.39 -25.64 0.15
C PRO A 404 -0.91 -25.28 -0.06
N LEU A 405 -0.21 -26.12 -0.82
CA LEU A 405 1.22 -25.92 -1.11
C LEU A 405 1.49 -24.53 -1.71
N SER A 406 0.60 -24.00 -2.56
CA SER A 406 0.72 -22.69 -3.16
C SER A 406 0.80 -21.55 -2.13
N MET A 407 -0.02 -21.60 -1.06
CA MET A 407 0.04 -20.60 0.02
C MET A 407 1.36 -20.67 0.77
N ARG A 408 1.81 -21.91 1.11
CA ARG A 408 3.07 -22.12 1.82
C ARG A 408 4.27 -21.68 0.96
N LEU A 409 4.30 -22.04 -0.32
CA LEU A 409 5.35 -21.62 -1.26
C LEU A 409 5.38 -20.10 -1.43
N GLY A 410 4.24 -19.43 -1.60
CA GLY A 410 4.18 -17.98 -1.70
C GLY A 410 4.81 -17.28 -0.50
N MET A 411 4.48 -17.72 0.74
CA MET A 411 5.09 -17.18 1.95
C MET A 411 6.58 -17.46 2.05
N LEU A 412 7.04 -18.68 1.72
CA LEU A 412 8.45 -19.04 1.77
C LEU A 412 9.28 -18.26 0.75
N LEU A 413 8.77 -18.09 -0.47
CA LEU A 413 9.47 -17.33 -1.52
C LEU A 413 9.62 -15.85 -1.17
N ILE A 414 8.56 -15.20 -0.63
CA ILE A 414 8.66 -13.82 -0.13
C ILE A 414 9.66 -13.75 1.02
N SER A 415 9.59 -14.67 1.98
CA SER A 415 10.52 -14.73 3.12
C SER A 415 11.98 -14.85 2.65
N ALA A 416 12.26 -15.76 1.71
CA ALA A 416 13.57 -15.93 1.14
C ALA A 416 14.06 -14.66 0.40
N PHE A 417 13.19 -14.02 -0.38
CA PHE A 417 13.52 -12.78 -1.07
C PHE A 417 13.83 -11.63 -0.09
N MET A 418 13.07 -11.52 1.01
CA MET A 418 13.33 -10.55 2.07
C MET A 418 14.69 -10.79 2.74
N MET A 419 15.05 -12.05 3.01
CA MET A 419 16.35 -12.39 3.61
C MET A 419 17.50 -12.11 2.65
N LEU A 420 17.37 -12.47 1.37
CA LEU A 420 18.38 -12.17 0.34
C LEU A 420 18.64 -10.66 0.20
N THR A 421 17.60 -9.84 0.24
CA THR A 421 17.75 -8.38 0.21
C THR A 421 18.39 -7.83 1.49
N ALA A 422 18.09 -8.41 2.65
CA ALA A 422 18.66 -8.00 3.93
C ALA A 422 20.17 -8.27 4.04
N TRP A 423 20.62 -9.37 3.46
CA TRP A 423 22.03 -9.82 3.55
C TRP A 423 22.92 -9.30 2.42
N ASN A 424 22.35 -8.51 1.50
CA ASN A 424 23.10 -7.89 0.40
C ASN A 424 22.88 -6.36 0.37
N PRO A 425 23.31 -5.60 1.42
CA PRO A 425 23.17 -4.15 1.43
C PRO A 425 23.93 -3.48 0.28
N ALA A 426 25.11 -3.96 -0.09
CA ALA A 426 25.85 -3.45 -1.24
C ALA A 426 25.10 -3.60 -2.57
N GLY A 427 24.32 -4.67 -2.74
CA GLY A 427 23.42 -4.84 -3.89
C GLY A 427 22.30 -3.80 -3.90
N ILE A 428 21.76 -3.45 -2.73
CA ILE A 428 20.74 -2.41 -2.58
C ILE A 428 21.33 -1.03 -2.89
N GLU A 429 22.53 -0.71 -2.38
CA GLU A 429 23.22 0.54 -2.66
C GLU A 429 23.47 0.73 -4.16
N ARG A 430 23.92 -0.33 -4.85
CA ARG A 430 24.07 -0.32 -6.32
C ARG A 430 22.72 -0.12 -7.04
N LEU A 431 21.67 -0.79 -6.57
CA LEU A 431 20.33 -0.71 -7.16
C LEU A 431 19.77 0.72 -7.08
N PHE A 432 20.01 1.41 -5.96
CA PHE A 432 19.58 2.79 -5.74
C PHE A 432 20.63 3.83 -6.12
N GLN A 433 21.82 3.42 -6.55
CA GLN A 433 22.96 4.31 -6.86
C GLN A 433 23.30 5.23 -5.67
N ILE A 434 23.29 4.67 -4.47
CA ILE A 434 23.66 5.40 -3.25
C ILE A 434 25.16 5.17 -3.02
N THR A 435 25.88 6.24 -2.67
CA THR A 435 27.20 6.09 -2.04
C THR A 435 27.02 5.45 -0.67
N PRO A 436 27.85 4.48 -0.24
CA PRO A 436 27.76 3.87 1.07
C PRO A 436 27.79 4.95 2.16
N ALA A 437 26.64 5.23 2.77
CA ALA A 437 26.50 6.29 3.76
C ALA A 437 26.32 5.73 5.17
N VAL A 438 26.09 4.41 5.29
CA VAL A 438 25.78 3.73 6.54
C VAL A 438 26.54 2.42 6.59
N ASP A 439 27.31 2.25 7.65
CA ASP A 439 27.78 0.91 8.02
C ASP A 439 26.67 0.19 8.79
N TYR A 440 25.88 -0.60 8.08
CA TYR A 440 24.73 -1.32 8.66
C TYR A 440 25.12 -2.33 9.74
N PHE A 441 26.33 -2.83 9.70
CA PHE A 441 26.81 -3.88 10.61
C PHE A 441 27.76 -3.36 11.70
N SER A 442 27.98 -2.06 11.78
CA SER A 442 28.68 -1.46 12.91
C SER A 442 27.92 -1.71 14.24
N GLY A 443 28.64 -1.79 15.35
CA GLY A 443 28.05 -2.02 16.67
C GLY A 443 26.98 -0.98 17.04
N SER A 444 27.20 0.29 16.70
CA SER A 444 26.25 1.38 16.94
C SER A 444 24.97 1.25 16.11
N SER A 445 25.09 0.91 14.82
CA SER A 445 23.94 0.70 13.94
C SER A 445 23.10 -0.50 14.39
N ILE A 446 23.74 -1.62 14.70
CA ILE A 446 23.09 -2.82 15.25
C ILE A 446 22.37 -2.50 16.56
N PHE A 447 23.05 -1.82 17.50
CA PHE A 447 22.45 -1.42 18.78
C PHE A 447 21.21 -0.54 18.58
N SER A 448 21.30 0.49 17.73
CA SER A 448 20.16 1.36 17.37
C SER A 448 18.99 0.60 16.74
N GLY A 449 19.26 -0.48 16.00
CA GLY A 449 18.23 -1.33 15.38
C GLY A 449 17.58 -2.32 16.36
N ILE A 450 18.36 -2.90 17.28
CA ILE A 450 17.87 -3.89 18.26
C ILE A 450 17.07 -3.22 19.38
N MET A 451 17.49 -2.05 19.85
CA MET A 451 16.93 -1.40 21.05
C MET A 451 15.41 -1.28 21.06
N PRO A 452 14.71 -0.84 19.99
CA PRO A 452 13.27 -0.77 20.02
C PRO A 452 12.60 -2.13 20.27
N PHE A 453 13.16 -3.20 19.72
CA PHE A 453 12.64 -4.55 19.89
C PHE A 453 12.90 -5.09 21.30
N LEU A 454 14.08 -4.86 21.86
CA LEU A 454 14.40 -5.25 23.24
C LEU A 454 13.52 -4.52 24.25
N ILE A 455 13.34 -3.21 24.10
CA ILE A 455 12.45 -2.42 24.96
C ILE A 455 11.02 -2.97 24.88
N ALA A 456 10.52 -3.25 23.66
CA ALA A 456 9.19 -3.83 23.49
C ALA A 456 9.06 -5.21 24.13
N LEU A 457 10.10 -6.05 24.04
CA LEU A 457 10.13 -7.37 24.67
C LEU A 457 10.08 -7.30 26.20
N LEU A 458 10.80 -6.34 26.79
CA LEU A 458 10.78 -6.08 28.23
C LEU A 458 9.45 -5.47 28.71
N LEU A 459 8.85 -4.59 27.90
CA LEU A 459 7.56 -3.96 28.21
C LEU A 459 6.37 -4.91 28.03
N PHE A 460 6.48 -5.89 27.14
CA PHE A 460 5.35 -6.78 26.79
C PHE A 460 4.76 -7.51 28.02
N PRO A 461 5.52 -8.15 28.92
CA PRO A 461 4.97 -8.79 30.11
C PRO A 461 4.21 -7.82 31.01
N LEU A 462 4.72 -6.58 31.16
CA LEU A 462 4.13 -5.52 31.99
C LEU A 462 2.84 -4.99 31.40
N LEU A 463 2.82 -4.78 30.10
CA LEU A 463 1.70 -4.22 29.36
C LEU A 463 0.69 -5.28 28.88
N LYS A 464 1.04 -6.56 28.93
CA LYS A 464 0.24 -7.66 28.43
C LYS A 464 -1.21 -7.62 28.92
N LYS A 465 -1.44 -7.29 30.19
CA LYS A 465 -2.78 -7.19 30.78
C LYS A 465 -3.64 -6.11 30.10
N TYR A 466 -3.03 -4.98 29.72
CA TYR A 466 -3.72 -3.82 29.14
C TYR A 466 -3.95 -3.94 27.64
N ILE A 467 -3.07 -4.67 26.94
CA ILE A 467 -3.15 -4.90 25.51
C ILE A 467 -3.66 -6.29 25.13
N SER A 468 -4.12 -7.07 26.13
CA SER A 468 -4.71 -8.39 25.90
C SER A 468 -5.88 -8.33 24.92
N PRO A 469 -6.03 -9.35 24.08
CA PRO A 469 -7.15 -9.40 23.16
C PRO A 469 -8.49 -9.37 23.87
N HIS A 470 -9.44 -8.64 23.29
CA HIS A 470 -10.82 -8.57 23.71
C HIS A 470 -11.74 -8.79 22.49
N PRO A 471 -12.96 -9.30 22.68
CA PRO A 471 -13.88 -9.52 21.58
C PRO A 471 -14.17 -8.20 20.83
N GLU A 472 -13.88 -8.15 19.55
CA GLU A 472 -14.13 -6.99 18.70
C GLU A 472 -15.20 -7.26 17.67
N LYS A 473 -16.16 -6.32 17.56
CA LYS A 473 -17.00 -6.23 16.37
C LYS A 473 -16.24 -5.44 15.31
N VAL A 474 -15.98 -6.04 14.17
CA VAL A 474 -15.23 -5.45 13.02
C VAL A 474 -15.85 -4.11 12.53
N PHE A 475 -17.03 -3.75 13.05
CA PHE A 475 -17.78 -2.56 12.68
C PHE A 475 -18.23 -1.77 13.91
N GLN A 476 -17.43 -0.78 14.30
CA GLN A 476 -17.94 0.34 15.11
C GLN A 476 -18.16 1.56 14.19
N ARG A 477 -19.29 2.25 14.38
CA ARG A 477 -19.60 3.53 13.71
C ARG A 477 -18.67 4.60 14.26
N ASP A 478 -17.60 4.93 13.56
CA ASP A 478 -16.70 6.02 13.91
C ASP A 478 -17.24 7.39 13.46
N PHE A 479 -16.53 8.45 13.90
CA PHE A 479 -16.91 9.86 13.64
C PHE A 479 -17.13 10.16 12.16
N PHE A 480 -16.27 9.67 11.26
CA PHE A 480 -16.39 9.87 9.82
C PHE A 480 -17.59 9.13 9.21
N MET A 481 -17.97 7.98 9.78
CA MET A 481 -19.24 7.32 9.41
C MET A 481 -20.44 8.14 9.89
N LYS A 482 -20.40 8.74 11.09
CA LYS A 482 -21.47 9.64 11.54
C LYS A 482 -21.56 10.87 10.65
N LEU A 483 -20.43 11.46 10.25
CA LEU A 483 -20.37 12.56 9.29
C LEU A 483 -20.92 12.14 7.91
N GLY A 484 -20.48 11.00 7.39
CA GLY A 484 -20.99 10.41 6.14
C GLY A 484 -22.50 10.12 6.21
N TYR A 485 -22.99 9.56 7.31
CA TYR A 485 -24.45 9.40 7.54
C TYR A 485 -25.18 10.72 7.69
N SER A 486 -24.57 11.77 8.23
CA SER A 486 -25.16 13.11 8.25
C SER A 486 -25.26 13.68 6.84
N PHE A 487 -24.27 13.48 5.99
CA PHE A 487 -24.34 13.78 4.56
C PHE A 487 -25.37 12.91 3.83
N ILE A 488 -25.42 11.60 4.12
CA ILE A 488 -26.44 10.67 3.56
C ILE A 488 -27.84 11.01 4.07
N ASN A 489 -28.02 11.49 5.30
CA ASN A 489 -29.32 11.95 5.82
C ASN A 489 -29.71 13.33 5.27
N LEU A 490 -28.75 14.20 4.94
CA LEU A 490 -28.97 15.37 4.10
C LEU A 490 -29.41 14.93 2.69
N ASP A 491 -28.81 13.87 2.19
CA ASP A 491 -29.12 13.21 0.92
C ASP A 491 -30.53 12.59 0.90
N LYS A 492 -31.07 12.07 2.01
CA LYS A 492 -32.49 11.66 2.06
C LYS A 492 -33.45 12.81 1.82
N LYS A 493 -33.07 14.06 2.08
CA LYS A 493 -33.82 15.25 1.66
C LYS A 493 -33.58 15.61 0.18
N ILE A 494 -32.43 15.26 -0.35
CA ILE A 494 -32.01 15.46 -1.76
C ILE A 494 -32.32 14.20 -2.61
N SER A 495 -32.62 13.04 -1.98
CA SER A 495 -32.75 11.70 -2.57
C SER A 495 -33.95 11.50 -3.52
N ARG A 496 -34.75 12.51 -3.76
CA ARG A 496 -35.64 12.51 -4.93
C ARG A 496 -34.88 12.57 -6.26
N ILE A 497 -33.59 12.90 -6.25
CA ILE A 497 -32.68 13.02 -7.40
C ILE A 497 -31.78 11.76 -7.53
N HIS A 498 -31.55 11.02 -6.43
CA HIS A 498 -30.66 9.86 -6.40
C HIS A 498 -31.43 8.53 -6.37
N SER A 499 -31.43 7.84 -7.51
CA SER A 499 -32.19 6.59 -7.70
C SER A 499 -31.52 5.33 -7.15
N GLY A 500 -30.36 5.42 -6.48
CA GLY A 500 -29.60 4.24 -6.00
C GLY A 500 -28.97 3.38 -7.10
N ASP A 501 -29.04 3.81 -8.34
CA ASP A 501 -28.52 3.10 -9.50
C ASP A 501 -27.07 3.49 -9.76
N LEU A 502 -26.16 2.51 -9.59
CA LEU A 502 -24.71 2.67 -9.77
C LEU A 502 -24.38 3.22 -11.18
N ILE A 503 -25.15 2.83 -12.20
CA ILE A 503 -24.97 3.28 -13.58
C ILE A 503 -25.24 4.79 -13.68
N ARG A 504 -26.24 5.29 -12.96
CA ARG A 504 -26.52 6.74 -12.90
C ARG A 504 -25.40 7.49 -12.19
N TYR A 505 -24.82 6.97 -11.11
CA TYR A 505 -23.71 7.63 -10.42
C TYR A 505 -22.45 7.67 -11.29
N LEU A 506 -22.13 6.58 -11.98
CA LEU A 506 -21.05 6.57 -12.97
C LEU A 506 -21.32 7.54 -14.12
N SER A 507 -22.58 7.62 -14.60
CA SER A 507 -22.98 8.57 -15.64
C SER A 507 -22.88 10.03 -15.16
N TRP A 508 -23.25 10.34 -13.91
CA TRP A 508 -23.09 11.67 -13.34
C TRP A 508 -21.64 12.04 -13.09
N SER A 509 -20.81 11.08 -12.66
CA SER A 509 -19.36 11.28 -12.51
C SER A 509 -18.70 11.51 -13.87
N LEU A 510 -19.08 10.76 -14.89
CA LEU A 510 -18.66 10.97 -16.28
C LEU A 510 -19.16 12.31 -16.84
N LEU A 511 -20.41 12.68 -16.56
CA LEU A 511 -20.98 13.95 -16.96
C LEU A 511 -20.27 15.14 -16.27
N ALA A 512 -19.97 15.02 -14.98
CA ALA A 512 -19.20 16.02 -14.26
C ALA A 512 -17.77 16.15 -14.81
N LEU A 513 -17.15 15.02 -15.17
CA LEU A 513 -15.85 14.99 -15.84
C LEU A 513 -15.90 15.64 -17.24
N LEU A 514 -16.96 15.36 -18.01
CA LEU A 514 -17.20 15.97 -19.32
C LEU A 514 -17.49 17.48 -19.21
N ILE A 515 -18.26 17.90 -18.21
CA ILE A 515 -18.53 19.34 -17.96
C ILE A 515 -17.25 20.05 -17.54
N LEU A 516 -16.42 19.45 -16.68
CA LEU A 516 -15.12 19.99 -16.30
C LEU A 516 -14.17 20.07 -17.51
N LEU A 517 -14.16 19.05 -18.37
CA LEU A 517 -13.42 19.06 -19.64
C LEU A 517 -13.96 20.15 -20.62
N MET A 518 -15.29 20.32 -20.72
CA MET A 518 -15.90 21.41 -21.51
C MET A 518 -15.58 22.79 -20.95
N VAL A 519 -15.64 22.97 -19.63
CA VAL A 519 -15.26 24.24 -18.98
C VAL A 519 -13.77 24.53 -19.23
N PHE A 520 -12.94 23.51 -19.20
CA PHE A 520 -11.51 23.60 -19.54
C PHE A 520 -11.28 24.00 -21.01
N LEU A 521 -12.07 23.42 -21.94
CA LEU A 521 -11.99 23.72 -23.37
C LEU A 521 -12.58 25.10 -23.76
N LEU A 522 -13.49 25.64 -22.94
CA LEU A 522 -14.12 26.95 -23.19
C LEU A 522 -13.42 28.11 -22.44
N ALA A 523 -12.59 27.79 -21.44
CA ALA A 523 -11.83 28.77 -20.66
C ALA A 523 -10.40 28.98 -21.20
N GLY A 524 -9.95 28.20 -22.17
CA GLY A 524 -8.72 28.38 -22.96
C GLY A 524 -9.07 28.82 -24.36
#